data_816d4bb5112f20c077af5b7273664d90
#
_entry.id   816d4bb5112f20c077af5b7273664d90
#
_cell.length_a   1.000
_cell.length_b   1.000
_cell.length_c   1.000
_cell.angle_alpha   90.00
_cell.angle_beta   90.00
_cell.angle_gamma   90.00
#
_symmetry.space_group_name_H-M   'P 1'
#
loop_
_entity.id
_entity.type
_entity.pdbx_description
1 polymer ?
#
loop_
_entity_poly.entity_id
_entity_poly.type
_entity_poly.pdbx_seq_one_letter_code
_entity_poly.pdbx_strand_id
1 'polypeptide(L)'
;MVCTMLPNPPLMLTTGPVPAYPEVLAALGSPVLYDYHPAFQIFYADVTGKLRQALRCDTAPVIMQGEAILGIEAAAGALISKKDVVLNLVSGVYGKGFAIWASRYGKEVIELAVPYDDVIDPQAIREVLRKRPDISVVALCHHDTPSGTLNPLHEIGAIVAEHGAYLIVDAVSSFGGMDVHPQEAHADIFITSPSKCLGSTPGLSLIAMSDRAWAKIETNPDAPVNSFLSLLAWKDASEPGKHFPVTPSIGEIYALNAALDRYVEEGPENVWARHALTAAITRKGLFELGLPLWPKEEAFCSATATVFKVPENISDVALRDRLLHDHGILVSLGRGETAGQVLRVGHMGASAQPDFARQFIAALSGILSEPFSAD
;
A
#
# COMPACT_ATOMS: atom_id res chain seq x y z
N MET A 1 1.58 26.49 -23.35
CA MET A 1 0.66 25.48 -23.94
C MET A 1 0.69 24.31 -22.98
N VAL A 2 -0.29 24.15 -22.09
CA VAL A 2 -0.40 22.98 -21.21
C VAL A 2 -0.75 21.80 -22.13
N CYS A 3 0.17 20.83 -22.24
CA CYS A 3 -0.08 19.60 -22.97
C CYS A 3 -1.16 18.82 -22.21
N THR A 4 -2.42 18.97 -22.62
CA THR A 4 -3.51 18.11 -22.17
C THR A 4 -3.36 16.76 -22.85
N MET A 5 -2.65 15.84 -22.21
CA MET A 5 -2.39 14.49 -22.77
C MET A 5 -3.67 13.65 -22.95
N LEU A 6 -4.73 13.95 -22.18
CA LEU A 6 -6.03 13.31 -22.30
C LEU A 6 -7.11 14.39 -22.19
N PRO A 7 -7.90 14.66 -23.23
CA PRO A 7 -8.93 15.70 -23.21
C PRO A 7 -10.06 15.41 -22.21
N ASN A 8 -10.36 14.13 -21.95
CA ASN A 8 -11.33 13.67 -20.96
C ASN A 8 -10.74 12.45 -20.23
N PRO A 9 -10.10 12.64 -19.07
CA PRO A 9 -9.57 11.52 -18.29
C PRO A 9 -10.74 10.61 -17.85
N PRO A 10 -10.58 9.28 -17.91
CA PRO A 10 -11.60 8.36 -17.45
C PRO A 10 -11.78 8.46 -15.93
N LEU A 11 -12.92 8.01 -15.42
CA LEU A 11 -13.11 7.73 -14.01
C LEU A 11 -12.19 6.56 -13.63
N MET A 12 -11.09 6.88 -12.93
CA MET A 12 -10.09 5.90 -12.57
C MET A 12 -10.49 5.19 -11.27
N LEU A 13 -10.89 3.93 -11.39
CA LEU A 13 -11.14 3.00 -10.27
C LEU A 13 -10.07 1.90 -10.23
N THR A 14 -8.82 2.30 -10.50
CA THR A 14 -7.67 1.40 -10.46
C THR A 14 -7.18 1.17 -9.03
N THR A 15 -6.49 0.06 -8.79
CA THR A 15 -5.90 -0.26 -7.48
C THR A 15 -4.52 0.38 -7.24
N GLY A 16 -4.17 1.37 -8.07
CA GLY A 16 -2.97 2.19 -7.96
C GLY A 16 -2.07 2.13 -9.21
N PRO A 17 -1.47 3.29 -9.55
CA PRO A 17 -1.70 4.60 -8.89
C PRO A 17 -3.14 5.06 -9.01
N VAL A 18 -3.56 5.93 -8.08
CA VAL A 18 -4.92 6.51 -8.05
C VAL A 18 -4.88 7.98 -8.44
N PRO A 19 -6.01 8.61 -8.81
CA PRO A 19 -6.07 10.05 -9.03
C PRO A 19 -5.62 10.81 -7.79
N ALA A 20 -4.71 11.77 -7.96
CA ALA A 20 -4.36 12.69 -6.91
C ALA A 20 -5.47 13.75 -6.74
N TYR A 21 -5.66 14.22 -5.51
CA TYR A 21 -6.60 15.31 -5.25
C TYR A 21 -6.15 16.62 -5.92
N PRO A 22 -7.08 17.52 -6.33
CA PRO A 22 -6.72 18.77 -6.99
C PRO A 22 -5.74 19.64 -6.19
N GLU A 23 -5.91 19.74 -4.88
CA GLU A 23 -5.02 20.46 -3.97
C GLU A 23 -3.62 19.86 -3.90
N VAL A 24 -3.50 18.54 -4.02
CA VAL A 24 -2.21 17.83 -4.11
C VAL A 24 -1.49 18.18 -5.40
N LEU A 25 -2.21 18.18 -6.53
CA LEU A 25 -1.65 18.57 -7.84
C LEU A 25 -1.23 20.05 -7.85
N ALA A 26 -2.01 20.93 -7.22
CA ALA A 26 -1.65 22.34 -7.06
C ALA A 26 -0.39 22.51 -6.20
N ALA A 27 -0.26 21.79 -5.11
CA ALA A 27 0.92 21.80 -4.26
C ALA A 27 2.16 21.28 -4.98
N LEU A 28 2.05 20.19 -5.74
CA LEU A 28 3.13 19.61 -6.54
C LEU A 28 3.71 20.62 -7.54
N GLY A 29 2.87 21.50 -8.10
CA GLY A 29 3.26 22.53 -9.06
C GLY A 29 3.85 23.80 -8.42
N SER A 30 4.05 23.85 -7.11
CA SER A 30 4.57 25.02 -6.40
C SER A 30 6.07 25.25 -6.68
N PRO A 31 6.58 26.51 -6.57
CA PRO A 31 7.98 26.80 -6.76
C PRO A 31 8.89 26.00 -5.82
N VAL A 32 9.96 25.45 -6.37
CA VAL A 32 10.94 24.65 -5.62
C VAL A 32 11.75 25.56 -4.69
N LEU A 33 11.72 25.28 -3.39
CA LEU A 33 12.64 25.89 -2.43
C LEU A 33 13.96 25.13 -2.39
N TYR A 34 15.03 25.82 -2.02
CA TYR A 34 16.31 25.19 -1.76
C TYR A 34 16.23 24.36 -0.47
N ASP A 35 16.66 23.11 -0.50
CA ASP A 35 16.56 22.15 0.60
C ASP A 35 17.30 22.57 1.88
N TYR A 36 18.39 23.35 1.77
CA TYR A 36 19.09 23.94 2.92
C TYR A 36 18.48 25.26 3.37
N HIS A 37 17.43 25.77 2.73
CA HIS A 37 16.76 26.97 3.20
C HIS A 37 16.05 26.69 4.52
N PRO A 38 16.24 27.50 5.60
CA PRO A 38 15.66 27.22 6.90
C PRO A 38 14.14 27.01 6.88
N ALA A 39 13.42 27.77 6.03
CA ALA A 39 11.98 27.62 5.88
C ALA A 39 11.59 26.23 5.32
N PHE A 40 12.39 25.64 4.43
CA PHE A 40 12.12 24.31 3.93
C PHE A 40 12.41 23.24 5.00
N GLN A 41 13.46 23.39 5.78
CA GLN A 41 13.77 22.45 6.87
C GLN A 41 12.66 22.45 7.94
N ILE A 42 12.15 23.65 8.30
CA ILE A 42 11.01 23.75 9.23
C ILE A 42 9.76 23.10 8.62
N PHE A 43 9.48 23.38 7.35
CA PHE A 43 8.35 22.79 6.64
C PHE A 43 8.45 21.24 6.57
N TYR A 44 9.63 20.71 6.26
CA TYR A 44 9.84 19.25 6.23
C TYR A 44 9.63 18.59 7.59
N ALA A 45 10.12 19.24 8.66
CA ALA A 45 9.88 18.78 10.03
C ALA A 45 8.38 18.79 10.39
N ASP A 46 7.63 19.83 9.97
CA ASP A 46 6.18 19.91 10.14
C ASP A 46 5.45 18.78 9.40
N VAL A 47 5.79 18.54 8.13
CA VAL A 47 5.23 17.44 7.34
C VAL A 47 5.52 16.08 7.98
N THR A 48 6.75 15.88 8.47
CA THR A 48 7.12 14.67 9.21
C THR A 48 6.31 14.52 10.50
N GLY A 49 6.07 15.62 11.20
CA GLY A 49 5.22 15.66 12.39
C GLY A 49 3.76 15.28 12.09
N LYS A 50 3.17 15.81 11.02
CA LYS A 50 1.83 15.43 10.54
C LYS A 50 1.75 13.95 10.17
N LEU A 51 2.76 13.46 9.45
CA LEU A 51 2.83 12.04 9.08
C LEU A 51 2.94 11.14 10.31
N ARG A 52 3.75 11.53 11.31
CA ARG A 52 3.86 10.82 12.60
C ARG A 52 2.52 10.71 13.30
N GLN A 53 1.74 11.79 13.31
CA GLN A 53 0.39 11.81 13.90
C GLN A 53 -0.56 10.89 13.11
N ALA A 54 -0.54 10.96 11.77
CA ALA A 54 -1.37 10.10 10.92
C ALA A 54 -1.05 8.61 11.09
N LEU A 55 0.24 8.27 11.24
CA LEU A 55 0.71 6.90 11.49
C LEU A 55 0.54 6.47 12.96
N ARG A 56 0.24 7.39 13.88
CA ARG A 56 0.21 7.14 15.34
C ARG A 56 1.48 6.41 15.80
N CYS A 57 2.66 6.88 15.38
CA CYS A 57 3.94 6.27 15.76
C CYS A 57 4.76 7.19 16.67
N ASP A 58 5.63 6.59 17.51
CA ASP A 58 6.41 7.35 18.51
C ASP A 58 7.61 8.04 17.89
N THR A 59 8.29 7.34 16.97
CA THR A 59 9.48 7.85 16.28
C THR A 59 9.10 8.67 15.06
N ALA A 60 9.98 9.58 14.64
CA ALA A 60 9.82 10.31 13.39
C ALA A 60 9.86 9.33 12.20
N PRO A 61 8.82 9.28 11.35
CA PRO A 61 8.84 8.43 10.16
C PRO A 61 9.83 8.97 9.14
N VAL A 62 10.43 8.05 8.36
CA VAL A 62 11.27 8.39 7.21
C VAL A 62 10.38 8.68 6.00
N ILE A 63 10.62 9.82 5.36
CA ILE A 63 10.03 10.18 4.08
C ILE A 63 11.13 9.99 3.02
N MET A 64 11.11 8.85 2.35
CA MET A 64 12.13 8.48 1.39
C MET A 64 11.62 8.75 -0.03
N GLN A 65 12.46 9.38 -0.86
CA GLN A 65 12.10 9.63 -2.26
C GLN A 65 12.19 8.32 -3.06
N GLY A 66 11.09 8.03 -3.75
CA GLY A 66 10.89 6.82 -4.53
C GLY A 66 9.56 6.13 -4.18
N GLU A 67 9.01 5.42 -5.14
CA GLU A 67 7.78 4.65 -4.98
C GLU A 67 7.95 3.58 -3.89
N ALA A 68 6.84 3.16 -3.26
CA ALA A 68 6.83 2.30 -2.07
C ALA A 68 7.70 1.04 -2.16
N ILE A 69 7.88 0.48 -3.36
CA ILE A 69 8.74 -0.69 -3.58
C ILE A 69 10.20 -0.42 -3.17
N LEU A 70 10.66 0.83 -3.36
CA LEU A 70 11.99 1.26 -2.92
C LEU A 70 12.09 1.25 -1.38
N GLY A 71 11.04 1.71 -0.70
CA GLY A 71 10.96 1.66 0.76
C GLY A 71 10.93 0.23 1.31
N ILE A 72 10.24 -0.67 0.61
CA ILE A 72 10.20 -2.10 0.98
C ILE A 72 11.59 -2.75 0.82
N GLU A 73 12.31 -2.50 -0.29
CA GLU A 73 13.67 -2.98 -0.48
C GLU A 73 14.63 -2.37 0.54
N ALA A 74 14.51 -1.07 0.82
CA ALA A 74 15.31 -0.37 1.82
C ALA A 74 15.10 -0.96 3.23
N ALA A 75 13.84 -1.24 3.60
CA ALA A 75 13.49 -1.88 4.87
C ALA A 75 14.10 -3.28 5.00
N ALA A 76 13.97 -4.10 3.94
CA ALA A 76 14.59 -5.43 3.91
C ALA A 76 16.11 -5.34 4.04
N GLY A 77 16.77 -4.49 3.24
CA GLY A 77 18.22 -4.33 3.26
C GLY A 77 18.76 -3.76 4.58
N ALA A 78 18.02 -2.85 5.23
CA ALA A 78 18.44 -2.25 6.47
C ALA A 78 18.30 -3.20 7.66
N LEU A 79 17.18 -3.93 7.76
CA LEU A 79 16.87 -4.75 8.93
C LEU A 79 17.46 -6.16 8.84
N ILE A 80 17.40 -6.79 7.65
CA ILE A 80 17.79 -8.18 7.46
C ILE A 80 19.32 -8.27 7.29
N SER A 81 19.96 -9.21 7.99
CA SER A 81 21.40 -9.51 7.87
C SER A 81 21.62 -10.94 7.39
N LYS A 82 22.83 -11.25 6.97
CA LYS A 82 23.27 -12.62 6.59
C LYS A 82 23.16 -13.68 7.67
N LYS A 83 22.74 -13.28 8.89
CA LYS A 83 22.48 -14.19 10.00
C LYS A 83 21.01 -14.50 10.20
N ASP A 84 20.12 -13.68 9.63
CA ASP A 84 18.68 -13.74 9.88
C ASP A 84 17.99 -14.82 9.03
N VAL A 85 17.13 -15.59 9.67
CA VAL A 85 16.14 -16.47 9.04
C VAL A 85 14.83 -15.69 8.92
N VAL A 86 14.30 -15.58 7.72
CA VAL A 86 13.12 -14.80 7.40
C VAL A 86 11.93 -15.71 7.13
N LEU A 87 10.81 -15.49 7.81
CA LEU A 87 9.51 -16.05 7.47
C LEU A 87 8.76 -15.06 6.60
N ASN A 88 8.56 -15.41 5.33
CA ASN A 88 7.79 -14.63 4.38
C ASN A 88 6.35 -15.16 4.29
N LEU A 89 5.37 -14.34 4.64
CA LEU A 89 3.95 -14.66 4.61
C LEU A 89 3.36 -14.30 3.25
N VAL A 90 2.82 -15.29 2.53
CA VAL A 90 2.42 -15.16 1.13
C VAL A 90 0.94 -15.49 0.95
N SER A 91 0.13 -14.45 0.71
CA SER A 91 -1.29 -14.55 0.32
C SER A 91 -1.58 -13.83 -1.00
N GLY A 92 -0.54 -13.43 -1.73
CA GLY A 92 -0.67 -12.71 -3.00
C GLY A 92 0.67 -12.37 -3.64
N VAL A 93 0.58 -11.61 -4.72
CA VAL A 93 1.73 -11.26 -5.60
C VAL A 93 2.79 -10.43 -4.87
N TYR A 94 2.35 -9.44 -4.08
CA TYR A 94 3.28 -8.55 -3.39
C TYR A 94 3.93 -9.23 -2.19
N GLY A 95 3.16 -10.00 -1.42
CA GLY A 95 3.71 -10.85 -0.36
C GLY A 95 4.77 -11.80 -0.89
N LYS A 96 4.51 -12.47 -2.02
CA LYS A 96 5.50 -13.34 -2.67
C LYS A 96 6.74 -12.58 -3.15
N GLY A 97 6.55 -11.37 -3.67
CA GLY A 97 7.63 -10.53 -4.18
C GLY A 97 8.69 -10.18 -3.13
N PHE A 98 8.33 -10.09 -1.85
CA PHE A 98 9.25 -9.77 -0.77
C PHE A 98 10.39 -10.82 -0.63
N ALA A 99 10.14 -12.07 -0.98
CA ALA A 99 11.15 -13.12 -0.93
C ALA A 99 12.40 -12.82 -1.77
N ILE A 100 12.29 -11.97 -2.80
CA ILE A 100 13.43 -11.54 -3.63
C ILE A 100 14.47 -10.79 -2.77
N TRP A 101 14.00 -9.81 -1.98
CA TRP A 101 14.87 -9.04 -1.10
C TRP A 101 15.30 -9.85 0.12
N ALA A 102 14.37 -10.59 0.73
CA ALA A 102 14.68 -11.47 1.86
C ALA A 102 15.80 -12.47 1.50
N SER A 103 15.80 -13.05 0.30
CA SER A 103 16.85 -13.96 -0.18
C SER A 103 18.17 -13.24 -0.46
N ARG A 104 18.12 -11.98 -0.88
CA ARG A 104 19.33 -11.18 -1.13
C ARG A 104 20.07 -10.85 0.15
N TYR A 105 19.34 -10.48 1.21
CA TYR A 105 19.91 -9.97 2.45
C TYR A 105 20.00 -11.01 3.55
N GLY A 106 19.09 -11.98 3.62
CA GLY A 106 19.00 -13.00 4.67
C GLY A 106 19.92 -14.20 4.48
N LYS A 107 19.94 -15.05 5.51
CA LYS A 107 20.58 -16.37 5.52
C LYS A 107 19.69 -17.41 4.84
N GLU A 108 18.39 -17.40 5.18
CA GLU A 108 17.39 -18.36 4.75
C GLU A 108 16.04 -17.66 4.66
N VAL A 109 15.22 -18.05 3.68
CA VAL A 109 13.83 -17.59 3.58
C VAL A 109 12.92 -18.81 3.63
N ILE A 110 11.98 -18.80 4.54
CA ILE A 110 10.90 -19.77 4.66
C ILE A 110 9.62 -19.09 4.19
N GLU A 111 8.89 -19.70 3.27
CA GLU A 111 7.59 -19.20 2.84
C GLU A 111 6.46 -19.95 3.55
N LEU A 112 5.54 -19.22 4.18
CA LEU A 112 4.22 -19.71 4.55
C LEU A 112 3.22 -19.13 3.56
N ALA A 113 2.82 -19.95 2.60
CA ALA A 113 1.96 -19.53 1.50
C ALA A 113 0.57 -20.16 1.61
N VAL A 114 -0.44 -19.36 1.26
CA VAL A 114 -1.83 -19.79 1.05
C VAL A 114 -2.26 -19.49 -0.38
N PRO A 115 -3.34 -20.13 -0.90
CA PRO A 115 -3.95 -19.72 -2.16
C PRO A 115 -4.29 -18.22 -2.16
N TYR A 116 -4.23 -17.56 -3.31
CA TYR A 116 -4.41 -16.10 -3.41
C TYR A 116 -5.86 -15.62 -3.20
N ASP A 117 -6.79 -16.53 -3.02
CA ASP A 117 -8.17 -16.26 -2.60
C ASP A 117 -8.38 -16.39 -1.07
N ASP A 118 -7.30 -16.66 -0.32
CA ASP A 118 -7.30 -16.93 1.12
C ASP A 118 -6.42 -15.94 1.89
N VAL A 119 -6.48 -15.97 3.21
CA VAL A 119 -5.64 -15.18 4.12
C VAL A 119 -4.75 -16.08 4.97
N ILE A 120 -3.67 -15.52 5.50
CA ILE A 120 -2.76 -16.25 6.37
C ILE A 120 -3.47 -16.60 7.69
N ASP A 121 -3.50 -17.88 8.04
CA ASP A 121 -3.98 -18.34 9.33
C ASP A 121 -2.93 -18.01 10.44
N PRO A 122 -3.30 -17.20 11.45
CA PRO A 122 -2.42 -16.88 12.57
C PRO A 122 -1.91 -18.12 13.31
N GLN A 123 -2.70 -19.19 13.39
CA GLN A 123 -2.27 -20.42 14.06
C GLN A 123 -1.18 -21.15 13.27
N ALA A 124 -1.23 -21.13 11.95
CA ALA A 124 -0.17 -21.68 11.11
C ALA A 124 1.17 -20.96 11.35
N ILE A 125 1.13 -19.61 11.53
CA ILE A 125 2.34 -18.85 11.90
C ILE A 125 2.89 -19.32 13.25
N ARG A 126 2.05 -19.45 14.27
CA ARG A 126 2.44 -19.92 15.61
C ARG A 126 3.12 -21.28 15.56
N GLU A 127 2.59 -22.19 14.74
CA GLU A 127 3.20 -23.52 14.54
C GLU A 127 4.56 -23.45 13.86
N VAL A 128 4.71 -22.63 12.82
CA VAL A 128 5.99 -22.46 12.13
C VAL A 128 7.04 -21.88 13.09
N LEU A 129 6.70 -20.80 13.79
CA LEU A 129 7.61 -20.14 14.76
C LEU A 129 8.02 -21.09 15.88
N ARG A 130 7.10 -21.92 16.39
CA ARG A 130 7.42 -22.94 17.41
C ARG A 130 8.39 -24.00 16.91
N LYS A 131 8.28 -24.41 15.62
CA LYS A 131 9.17 -25.42 15.00
C LYS A 131 10.52 -24.82 14.59
N ARG A 132 10.56 -23.53 14.31
CA ARG A 132 11.74 -22.79 13.84
C ARG A 132 11.99 -21.57 14.75
N PRO A 133 12.49 -21.80 15.97
CA PRO A 133 12.78 -20.73 16.93
C PRO A 133 13.92 -19.80 16.48
N ASP A 134 14.63 -20.15 15.43
CA ASP A 134 15.68 -19.36 14.80
C ASP A 134 15.16 -18.30 13.81
N ILE A 135 13.86 -18.27 13.53
CA ILE A 135 13.24 -17.20 12.74
C ILE A 135 13.34 -15.90 13.51
N SER A 136 14.03 -14.92 12.92
CA SER A 136 14.29 -13.61 13.53
C SER A 136 13.55 -12.45 12.87
N VAL A 137 13.04 -12.65 11.65
CA VAL A 137 12.27 -11.65 10.90
C VAL A 137 11.05 -12.30 10.27
N VAL A 138 9.91 -11.63 10.34
CA VAL A 138 8.67 -11.99 9.62
C VAL A 138 8.30 -10.84 8.69
N ALA A 139 7.88 -11.14 7.47
CA ALA A 139 7.42 -10.15 6.51
C ALA A 139 5.98 -10.45 6.07
N LEU A 140 5.16 -9.41 5.99
CA LEU A 140 3.74 -9.48 5.66
C LEU A 140 3.33 -8.35 4.72
N CYS A 141 2.65 -8.66 3.63
CA CYS A 141 1.81 -7.71 2.90
C CYS A 141 0.41 -7.73 3.54
N HIS A 142 0.00 -6.61 4.16
CA HIS A 142 -1.28 -6.53 4.87
C HIS A 142 -2.47 -6.67 3.92
N HIS A 143 -2.49 -5.90 2.82
CA HIS A 143 -3.49 -5.99 1.77
C HIS A 143 -2.81 -6.17 0.41
N ASP A 144 -2.90 -7.38 -0.14
CA ASP A 144 -2.38 -7.70 -1.47
C ASP A 144 -3.44 -7.38 -2.53
N THR A 145 -3.33 -6.25 -3.23
CA THR A 145 -4.36 -5.76 -4.16
C THR A 145 -4.63 -6.67 -5.37
N PRO A 146 -3.67 -7.45 -5.92
CA PRO A 146 -3.96 -8.47 -6.92
C PRO A 146 -4.93 -9.56 -6.47
N SER A 147 -4.90 -9.94 -5.21
CA SER A 147 -5.80 -10.94 -4.63
C SER A 147 -7.03 -10.32 -3.94
N GLY A 148 -6.95 -9.04 -3.55
CA GLY A 148 -8.02 -8.36 -2.82
C GLY A 148 -8.17 -8.82 -1.37
N THR A 149 -7.26 -9.68 -0.89
CA THR A 149 -7.29 -10.24 0.45
C THR A 149 -6.62 -9.33 1.47
N LEU A 150 -7.14 -9.33 2.69
CA LEU A 150 -6.67 -8.56 3.83
C LEU A 150 -6.27 -9.53 4.95
N ASN A 151 -4.98 -9.59 5.24
CA ASN A 151 -4.47 -10.46 6.29
C ASN A 151 -4.82 -9.92 7.70
N PRO A 152 -5.03 -10.79 8.71
CA PRO A 152 -5.36 -10.38 10.08
C PRO A 152 -4.11 -9.84 10.81
N LEU A 153 -3.71 -8.60 10.47
CA LEU A 153 -2.44 -7.99 10.86
C LEU A 153 -2.23 -7.94 12.37
N HIS A 154 -3.26 -7.56 13.14
CA HIS A 154 -3.12 -7.42 14.61
C HIS A 154 -2.84 -8.76 15.29
N GLU A 155 -3.52 -9.82 14.87
CA GLU A 155 -3.30 -11.17 15.40
C GLU A 155 -1.92 -11.70 15.01
N ILE A 156 -1.51 -11.49 13.76
CA ILE A 156 -0.19 -11.86 13.26
C ILE A 156 0.90 -11.10 14.02
N GLY A 157 0.75 -9.79 14.18
CA GLY A 157 1.72 -8.95 14.89
C GLY A 157 1.90 -9.36 16.34
N ALA A 158 0.81 -9.68 17.04
CA ALA A 158 0.88 -10.16 18.42
C ALA A 158 1.66 -11.48 18.54
N ILE A 159 1.44 -12.42 17.61
CA ILE A 159 2.17 -13.70 17.56
C ILE A 159 3.65 -13.49 17.29
N VAL A 160 4.00 -12.62 16.34
CA VAL A 160 5.39 -12.31 16.01
C VAL A 160 6.10 -11.63 17.18
N ALA A 161 5.42 -10.69 17.85
CA ALA A 161 5.94 -10.03 19.03
C ALA A 161 6.17 -11.00 20.21
N GLU A 162 5.24 -11.92 20.46
CA GLU A 162 5.38 -12.99 21.47
C GLU A 162 6.60 -13.88 21.19
N HIS A 163 6.89 -14.17 19.94
CA HIS A 163 8.07 -14.93 19.52
C HIS A 163 9.38 -14.14 19.67
N GLY A 164 9.31 -12.81 19.65
CA GLY A 164 10.46 -11.90 19.71
C GLY A 164 11.09 -11.60 18.36
N ALA A 165 10.54 -12.09 17.24
CA ALA A 165 10.98 -11.74 15.89
C ALA A 165 10.63 -10.29 15.54
N TYR A 166 11.31 -9.74 14.52
CA TYR A 166 10.98 -8.45 13.93
C TYR A 166 9.89 -8.62 12.89
N LEU A 167 8.94 -7.67 12.82
CA LEU A 167 7.88 -7.66 11.85
C LEU A 167 8.04 -6.51 10.85
N ILE A 168 8.17 -6.84 9.56
CA ILE A 168 8.11 -5.90 8.44
C ILE A 168 6.72 -5.98 7.81
N VAL A 169 6.01 -4.86 7.72
CA VAL A 169 4.66 -4.78 7.18
C VAL A 169 4.63 -3.87 5.95
N ASP A 170 4.22 -4.41 4.82
CA ASP A 170 3.75 -3.63 3.68
C ASP A 170 2.28 -3.27 3.89
N ALA A 171 2.01 -2.03 4.23
CA ALA A 171 0.68 -1.44 4.39
C ALA A 171 0.37 -0.39 3.31
N VAL A 172 1.03 -0.46 2.16
CA VAL A 172 0.91 0.50 1.06
C VAL A 172 -0.53 0.65 0.59
N SER A 173 -1.28 -0.43 0.57
CA SER A 173 -2.64 -0.44 0.03
C SER A 173 -3.74 -0.38 1.10
N SER A 174 -3.39 -0.37 2.39
CA SER A 174 -4.33 -0.33 3.51
C SER A 174 -4.28 0.95 4.32
N PHE A 175 -3.08 1.50 4.59
CA PHE A 175 -2.92 2.73 5.36
C PHE A 175 -3.66 3.91 4.70
N GLY A 176 -4.29 4.72 5.54
CA GLY A 176 -5.10 5.88 5.13
C GLY A 176 -6.52 5.52 4.70
N GLY A 177 -6.79 4.28 4.26
CA GLY A 177 -8.14 3.82 3.89
C GLY A 177 -8.83 2.95 4.94
N MET A 178 -8.10 2.54 5.96
CA MET A 178 -8.56 1.68 7.05
C MET A 178 -7.84 2.05 8.34
N ASP A 179 -8.42 1.67 9.48
CA ASP A 179 -7.80 1.80 10.80
C ASP A 179 -6.66 0.80 10.95
N VAL A 180 -5.45 1.24 10.62
CA VAL A 180 -4.25 0.42 10.70
C VAL A 180 -3.04 1.28 11.06
N HIS A 181 -2.32 0.87 12.10
CA HIS A 181 -1.20 1.62 12.67
C HIS A 181 -0.06 0.71 13.07
N PRO A 182 1.21 1.17 12.93
CA PRO A 182 2.38 0.35 13.22
C PRO A 182 2.44 -0.17 14.66
N GLN A 183 2.05 0.63 15.66
CA GLN A 183 2.13 0.24 17.07
C GLN A 183 1.12 -0.87 17.41
N GLU A 184 -0.15 -0.70 17.02
CA GLU A 184 -1.20 -1.70 17.27
C GLU A 184 -0.94 -2.99 16.51
N ALA A 185 -0.24 -2.90 15.36
CA ALA A 185 0.20 -4.03 14.57
C ALA A 185 1.48 -4.69 15.10
N HIS A 186 2.10 -4.17 16.16
CA HIS A 186 3.43 -4.58 16.61
C HIS A 186 4.48 -4.60 15.49
N ALA A 187 4.34 -3.73 14.50
CA ALA A 187 5.25 -3.65 13.36
C ALA A 187 6.55 -2.95 13.75
N ASP A 188 7.67 -3.57 13.44
CA ASP A 188 8.98 -2.96 13.62
C ASP A 188 9.33 -2.01 12.48
N ILE A 189 8.96 -2.39 11.27
CA ILE A 189 8.98 -1.51 10.10
C ILE A 189 7.62 -1.60 9.42
N PHE A 190 6.99 -0.45 9.23
CA PHE A 190 5.70 -0.31 8.59
C PHE A 190 5.86 0.63 7.38
N ILE A 191 5.67 0.09 6.18
CA ILE A 191 5.88 0.80 4.93
C ILE A 191 4.54 1.15 4.31
N THR A 192 4.40 2.40 3.86
CA THR A 192 3.26 2.86 3.09
C THR A 192 3.67 3.87 2.01
N SER A 193 2.71 4.41 1.29
CA SER A 193 2.91 5.39 0.22
C SER A 193 1.75 6.38 0.17
N PRO A 194 1.99 7.65 -0.21
CA PRO A 194 0.91 8.60 -0.37
C PRO A 194 0.06 8.36 -1.64
N SER A 195 0.53 7.54 -2.58
CA SER A 195 -0.08 7.31 -3.91
C SER A 195 -1.31 6.40 -3.93
N LYS A 196 -1.76 5.94 -2.76
CA LYS A 196 -2.93 5.07 -2.58
C LYS A 196 -4.04 5.82 -1.84
N CYS A 197 -4.39 5.41 -0.63
CA CYS A 197 -5.54 5.97 0.08
C CYS A 197 -5.37 7.42 0.52
N LEU A 198 -4.15 7.95 0.62
CA LEU A 198 -3.93 9.38 0.84
C LEU A 198 -4.17 10.22 -0.43
N GLY A 199 -4.29 9.62 -1.60
CA GLY A 199 -4.65 10.31 -2.85
C GLY A 199 -3.60 11.32 -3.34
N SER A 200 -2.32 10.97 -3.22
CA SER A 200 -1.19 11.75 -3.74
C SER A 200 -0.46 11.04 -4.88
N THR A 201 0.66 11.59 -5.30
CA THR A 201 1.51 11.10 -6.39
C THR A 201 2.45 9.97 -5.95
N PRO A 202 2.96 9.11 -6.88
CA PRO A 202 3.76 7.93 -6.52
C PRO A 202 5.26 8.23 -6.41
N GLY A 203 5.64 9.32 -5.74
CA GLY A 203 7.02 9.79 -5.61
C GLY A 203 7.71 9.49 -4.29
N LEU A 204 6.98 8.98 -3.28
CA LEU A 204 7.50 8.80 -1.92
C LEU A 204 7.16 7.43 -1.33
N SER A 205 8.12 6.90 -0.55
CA SER A 205 7.93 5.84 0.44
C SER A 205 7.86 6.46 1.83
N LEU A 206 6.88 6.06 2.63
CA LEU A 206 6.65 6.52 4.00
C LEU A 206 6.89 5.36 4.94
N ILE A 207 7.84 5.49 5.87
CA ILE A 207 8.32 4.35 6.66
C ILE A 207 8.33 4.73 8.14
N ALA A 208 7.48 4.06 8.93
CA ALA A 208 7.56 4.13 10.38
C ALA A 208 8.42 2.97 10.90
N MET A 209 9.23 3.24 11.93
CA MET A 209 10.13 2.27 12.52
C MET A 209 10.08 2.30 14.04
N SER A 210 10.13 1.13 14.67
CA SER A 210 10.24 1.01 16.11
C SER A 210 11.66 1.33 16.58
N ASP A 211 11.81 1.70 17.87
CA ASP A 211 13.12 1.92 18.48
C ASP A 211 14.03 0.67 18.37
N ARG A 212 13.44 -0.53 18.53
CA ARG A 212 14.22 -1.76 18.41
C ARG A 212 14.64 -2.06 16.96
N ALA A 213 13.86 -1.64 15.96
CA ALA A 213 14.27 -1.71 14.57
C ALA A 213 15.46 -0.79 14.31
N TRP A 214 15.40 0.45 14.79
CA TRP A 214 16.54 1.37 14.71
C TRP A 214 17.79 0.81 15.36
N ALA A 215 17.70 0.28 16.59
CA ALA A 215 18.84 -0.32 17.29
C ALA A 215 19.46 -1.50 16.51
N LYS A 216 18.62 -2.34 15.85
CA LYS A 216 19.12 -3.43 15.00
C LYS A 216 19.82 -2.87 13.75
N ILE A 217 19.22 -1.90 13.07
CA ILE A 217 19.76 -1.31 11.84
C ILE A 217 21.12 -0.63 12.10
N GLU A 218 21.27 0.10 13.19
CA GLU A 218 22.53 0.75 13.59
C GLU A 218 23.69 -0.23 13.78
N THR A 219 23.38 -1.46 14.16
CA THR A 219 24.38 -2.50 14.41
C THR A 219 24.47 -3.56 13.32
N ASN A 220 23.62 -3.47 12.29
CA ASN A 220 23.64 -4.40 11.16
C ASN A 220 24.80 -4.10 10.19
N PRO A 221 25.85 -4.96 10.14
CA PRO A 221 27.00 -4.72 9.27
C PRO A 221 26.67 -4.89 7.78
N ASP A 222 25.53 -5.53 7.46
CA ASP A 222 25.09 -5.79 6.10
C ASP A 222 24.12 -4.70 5.59
N ALA A 223 23.73 -3.72 6.45
CA ALA A 223 22.84 -2.64 6.06
C ALA A 223 23.47 -1.75 4.97
N PRO A 224 22.70 -1.32 3.96
CA PRO A 224 23.19 -0.43 2.92
C PRO A 224 23.71 0.89 3.50
N VAL A 225 24.96 1.26 3.19
CA VAL A 225 25.56 2.54 3.52
C VAL A 225 25.96 3.24 2.21
N ASN A 226 25.95 4.58 2.19
CA ASN A 226 26.25 5.38 1.00
C ASN A 226 25.41 4.96 -0.22
N SER A 227 24.14 4.68 0.00
CA SER A 227 23.18 4.17 -1.00
C SER A 227 21.84 4.86 -0.84
N PHE A 228 21.06 4.94 -1.91
CA PHE A 228 19.64 5.36 -1.85
C PHE A 228 18.80 4.46 -0.95
N LEU A 229 19.22 3.21 -0.72
CA LEU A 229 18.55 2.25 0.17
C LEU A 229 18.93 2.40 1.64
N SER A 230 19.81 3.35 1.98
CA SER A 230 20.28 3.55 3.36
C SER A 230 19.23 4.25 4.21
N LEU A 231 18.39 3.50 4.95
CA LEU A 231 17.45 4.09 5.90
C LEU A 231 18.16 4.86 7.02
N LEU A 232 19.33 4.37 7.43
CA LEU A 232 20.11 5.03 8.48
C LEU A 232 20.52 6.47 8.09
N ALA A 233 20.74 6.72 6.81
CA ALA A 233 21.06 8.05 6.32
C ALA A 233 19.89 9.06 6.45
N TRP A 234 18.65 8.56 6.51
CA TRP A 234 17.44 9.37 6.67
C TRP A 234 16.99 9.55 8.12
N LYS A 235 17.60 8.84 9.07
CA LYS A 235 17.13 8.78 10.46
C LYS A 235 16.85 10.15 11.06
N ASP A 236 17.78 11.08 10.90
CA ASP A 236 17.72 12.41 11.51
C ASP A 236 17.31 13.50 10.51
N ALA A 237 16.88 13.15 9.30
CA ALA A 237 16.62 14.12 8.22
C ALA A 237 15.53 15.15 8.56
N SER A 238 14.63 14.86 9.50
CA SER A 238 13.59 15.77 9.97
C SER A 238 14.05 16.69 11.11
N GLU A 239 15.25 16.50 11.66
CA GLU A 239 15.78 17.34 12.73
C GLU A 239 16.36 18.65 12.18
N PRO A 240 16.06 19.79 12.81
CA PRO A 240 16.61 21.08 12.39
C PRO A 240 18.14 21.09 12.34
N GLY A 241 18.70 21.56 11.23
CA GLY A 241 20.15 21.65 11.03
C GLY A 241 20.84 20.36 10.59
N LYS A 242 20.10 19.27 10.42
CA LYS A 242 20.61 18.03 9.81
C LYS A 242 20.54 18.12 8.29
N HIS A 243 21.36 17.31 7.63
CA HIS A 243 21.45 17.25 6.18
C HIS A 243 20.60 16.10 5.64
N PHE A 244 19.96 16.34 4.49
CA PHE A 244 19.38 15.26 3.72
C PHE A 244 20.48 14.41 3.09
N PRO A 245 20.34 13.07 3.03
CA PRO A 245 21.33 12.21 2.38
C PRO A 245 21.43 12.46 0.86
N VAL A 246 20.34 12.92 0.28
CA VAL A 246 20.20 13.36 -1.12
C VAL A 246 19.23 14.53 -1.16
N THR A 247 19.27 15.34 -2.23
CA THR A 247 18.26 16.40 -2.42
C THR A 247 16.87 15.76 -2.43
N PRO A 248 15.97 16.13 -1.50
CA PRO A 248 14.63 15.56 -1.44
C PRO A 248 13.78 16.02 -2.63
N SER A 249 12.78 15.22 -2.99
CA SER A 249 11.80 15.62 -4.02
C SER A 249 10.85 16.67 -3.46
N ILE A 250 11.22 17.94 -3.56
CA ILE A 250 10.55 19.09 -2.92
C ILE A 250 9.05 19.12 -3.29
N GLY A 251 8.72 18.98 -4.58
CA GLY A 251 7.33 18.97 -5.03
C GLY A 251 6.51 17.82 -4.43
N GLU A 252 7.11 16.63 -4.31
CA GLU A 252 6.44 15.48 -3.68
C GLU A 252 6.22 15.70 -2.17
N ILE A 253 7.13 16.40 -1.48
CA ILE A 253 6.92 16.78 -0.06
C ILE A 253 5.77 17.80 0.07
N TYR A 254 5.64 18.76 -0.86
CA TYR A 254 4.49 19.66 -0.90
C TYR A 254 3.19 18.89 -1.14
N ALA A 255 3.20 17.95 -2.10
CA ALA A 255 2.07 17.10 -2.41
C ALA A 255 1.65 16.23 -1.21
N LEU A 256 2.63 15.64 -0.50
CA LEU A 256 2.39 14.89 0.74
C LEU A 256 1.75 15.76 1.82
N ASN A 257 2.26 16.99 2.00
CA ASN A 257 1.66 17.92 2.97
C ASN A 257 0.19 18.18 2.69
N ALA A 258 -0.15 18.49 1.42
CA ALA A 258 -1.53 18.73 1.02
C ALA A 258 -2.43 17.51 1.22
N ALA A 259 -1.91 16.30 0.95
CA ALA A 259 -2.62 15.06 1.17
C ALA A 259 -2.87 14.79 2.67
N LEU A 260 -1.88 15.07 3.54
CA LEU A 260 -2.01 14.94 4.99
C LEU A 260 -2.98 15.98 5.57
N ASP A 261 -2.91 17.22 5.11
CA ASP A 261 -3.83 18.28 5.55
C ASP A 261 -5.28 17.88 5.22
N ARG A 262 -5.53 17.38 4.01
CA ARG A 262 -6.84 16.86 3.63
C ARG A 262 -7.28 15.67 4.49
N TYR A 263 -6.38 14.71 4.74
CA TYR A 263 -6.67 13.53 5.55
C TYR A 263 -7.09 13.92 6.99
N VAL A 264 -6.39 14.89 7.56
CA VAL A 264 -6.69 15.43 8.90
C VAL A 264 -7.98 16.24 8.90
N GLU A 265 -8.22 17.08 7.87
CA GLU A 265 -9.43 17.91 7.74
C GLU A 265 -10.70 17.05 7.58
N GLU A 266 -10.67 16.00 6.76
CA GLU A 266 -11.78 15.05 6.60
C GLU A 266 -12.00 14.24 7.90
N GLY A 267 -10.92 13.98 8.64
CA GLY A 267 -10.86 13.11 9.82
C GLY A 267 -10.66 11.64 9.43
N PRO A 268 -9.65 10.96 10.02
CA PRO A 268 -9.30 9.59 9.67
C PRO A 268 -10.50 8.63 9.68
N GLU A 269 -11.34 8.68 10.72
CA GLU A 269 -12.53 7.82 10.87
C GLU A 269 -13.54 8.02 9.74
N ASN A 270 -13.72 9.26 9.27
CA ASN A 270 -14.60 9.58 8.14
C ASN A 270 -14.01 9.04 6.83
N VAL A 271 -12.69 9.16 6.66
CA VAL A 271 -11.99 8.58 5.49
C VAL A 271 -12.16 7.06 5.46
N TRP A 272 -11.96 6.37 6.57
CA TRP A 272 -12.14 4.91 6.66
C TRP A 272 -13.59 4.50 6.42
N ALA A 273 -14.55 5.20 7.02
CA ALA A 273 -15.98 4.95 6.80
C ALA A 273 -16.38 5.12 5.33
N ARG A 274 -15.85 6.14 4.65
CA ARG A 274 -16.07 6.39 3.23
C ARG A 274 -15.52 5.27 2.35
N HIS A 275 -14.31 4.78 2.63
CA HIS A 275 -13.71 3.63 1.94
C HIS A 275 -14.57 2.36 2.17
N ALA A 276 -14.91 2.06 3.41
CA ALA A 276 -15.73 0.90 3.75
C ALA A 276 -17.11 0.93 3.09
N LEU A 277 -17.77 2.11 3.10
CA LEU A 277 -19.07 2.28 2.44
C LEU A 277 -18.97 2.07 0.92
N THR A 278 -17.94 2.63 0.28
CA THR A 278 -17.71 2.49 -1.17
C THR A 278 -17.49 1.03 -1.54
N ALA A 279 -16.67 0.31 -0.77
CA ALA A 279 -16.43 -1.11 -0.96
C ALA A 279 -17.70 -1.94 -0.76
N ALA A 280 -18.49 -1.65 0.28
CA ALA A 280 -19.74 -2.35 0.55
C ALA A 280 -20.76 -2.18 -0.59
N ILE A 281 -20.91 -0.96 -1.14
CA ILE A 281 -21.77 -0.70 -2.30
C ILE A 281 -21.30 -1.51 -3.52
N THR A 282 -19.99 -1.52 -3.79
CA THR A 282 -19.44 -2.28 -4.92
C THR A 282 -19.70 -3.78 -4.76
N ARG A 283 -19.38 -4.36 -3.59
CA ARG A 283 -19.59 -5.80 -3.33
C ARG A 283 -21.07 -6.19 -3.40
N LYS A 284 -21.94 -5.38 -2.81
CA LYS A 284 -23.40 -5.61 -2.90
C LYS A 284 -23.88 -5.61 -4.35
N GLY A 285 -23.45 -4.62 -5.16
CA GLY A 285 -23.83 -4.55 -6.57
C GLY A 285 -23.30 -5.74 -7.38
N LEU A 286 -22.08 -6.18 -7.14
CA LEU A 286 -21.52 -7.39 -7.77
C LEU A 286 -22.33 -8.63 -7.40
N PHE A 287 -22.71 -8.79 -6.13
CA PHE A 287 -23.55 -9.89 -5.67
C PHE A 287 -24.92 -9.87 -6.37
N GLU A 288 -25.57 -8.72 -6.49
CA GLU A 288 -26.85 -8.56 -7.20
C GLU A 288 -26.74 -8.86 -8.71
N LEU A 289 -25.57 -8.69 -9.30
CA LEU A 289 -25.25 -9.07 -10.69
C LEU A 289 -24.83 -10.55 -10.84
N GLY A 290 -24.76 -11.31 -9.76
CA GLY A 290 -24.34 -12.71 -9.77
C GLY A 290 -22.82 -12.90 -10.00
N LEU A 291 -22.01 -11.87 -9.75
CA LEU A 291 -20.56 -11.89 -9.93
C LEU A 291 -19.87 -12.25 -8.60
N PRO A 292 -19.20 -13.40 -8.53
CA PRO A 292 -18.54 -13.83 -7.30
C PRO A 292 -17.27 -13.02 -7.04
N LEU A 293 -17.02 -12.72 -5.76
CA LEU A 293 -15.74 -12.17 -5.33
C LEU A 293 -14.62 -13.20 -5.56
N TRP A 294 -13.38 -12.69 -5.72
CA TRP A 294 -12.23 -13.56 -5.78
C TRP A 294 -11.88 -14.15 -4.39
N PRO A 295 -11.79 -13.34 -3.30
CA PRO A 295 -11.58 -13.90 -1.96
C PRO A 295 -12.68 -14.90 -1.59
N LYS A 296 -12.28 -16.00 -0.93
CA LYS A 296 -13.21 -17.08 -0.52
C LYS A 296 -14.37 -16.61 0.34
N GLU A 297 -14.10 -15.63 1.20
CA GLU A 297 -15.07 -15.06 2.14
C GLU A 297 -15.05 -13.53 2.03
N GLU A 298 -16.21 -12.90 2.20
CA GLU A 298 -16.29 -11.43 2.21
C GLU A 298 -15.50 -10.83 3.38
N ALA A 299 -15.38 -11.56 4.49
CA ALA A 299 -14.56 -11.15 5.63
C ALA A 299 -13.06 -11.00 5.32
N PHE A 300 -12.60 -11.64 4.24
CA PHE A 300 -11.21 -11.52 3.78
C PHE A 300 -10.98 -10.33 2.86
N CYS A 301 -12.05 -9.60 2.49
CA CYS A 301 -11.94 -8.48 1.58
C CYS A 301 -11.48 -7.20 2.27
N SER A 302 -10.62 -6.43 1.59
CA SER A 302 -10.21 -5.10 2.02
C SER A 302 -11.33 -4.06 1.77
N ALA A 303 -11.31 -2.97 2.54
CA ALA A 303 -12.13 -1.79 2.27
C ALA A 303 -11.56 -0.91 1.12
N THR A 304 -10.32 -1.13 0.70
CA THR A 304 -9.63 -0.26 -0.26
C THR A 304 -9.65 -0.78 -1.69
N ALA A 305 -9.96 -2.06 -1.89
CA ALA A 305 -10.15 -2.65 -3.20
C ALA A 305 -11.16 -3.80 -3.15
N THR A 306 -11.86 -4.03 -4.27
CA THR A 306 -12.71 -5.21 -4.49
C THR A 306 -12.21 -5.96 -5.71
N VAL A 307 -12.00 -7.26 -5.56
CA VAL A 307 -11.58 -8.18 -6.64
C VAL A 307 -12.70 -9.19 -6.90
N PHE A 308 -13.12 -9.30 -8.15
CA PHE A 308 -14.21 -10.19 -8.54
C PHE A 308 -13.86 -11.01 -9.78
N LYS A 309 -14.44 -12.20 -9.90
CA LYS A 309 -14.22 -13.10 -11.04
C LYS A 309 -14.93 -12.58 -12.28
N VAL A 310 -14.23 -12.60 -13.40
CA VAL A 310 -14.79 -12.25 -14.71
C VAL A 310 -15.73 -13.37 -15.17
N PRO A 311 -16.91 -13.06 -15.77
CA PRO A 311 -17.77 -14.08 -16.36
C PRO A 311 -17.05 -14.90 -17.46
N GLU A 312 -17.39 -16.19 -17.57
CA GLU A 312 -16.73 -17.11 -18.52
C GLU A 312 -16.91 -16.73 -20.00
N ASN A 313 -17.98 -15.99 -20.31
CA ASN A 313 -18.34 -15.59 -21.67
C ASN A 313 -17.68 -14.30 -22.16
N ILE A 314 -16.81 -13.67 -21.38
CA ILE A 314 -16.04 -12.48 -21.75
C ILE A 314 -14.66 -12.51 -21.15
N SER A 315 -13.63 -12.04 -21.87
CA SER A 315 -12.28 -11.90 -21.28
C SER A 315 -12.22 -10.68 -20.35
N ASP A 316 -11.29 -10.74 -19.37
CA ASP A 316 -11.00 -9.62 -18.46
C ASP A 316 -10.61 -8.34 -19.24
N VAL A 317 -9.83 -8.48 -20.31
CA VAL A 317 -9.43 -7.37 -21.18
C VAL A 317 -10.63 -6.77 -21.89
N ALA A 318 -11.49 -7.62 -22.51
CA ALA A 318 -12.67 -7.14 -23.23
C ALA A 318 -13.67 -6.43 -22.29
N LEU A 319 -13.89 -6.97 -21.09
CA LEU A 319 -14.76 -6.35 -20.09
C LEU A 319 -14.20 -5.00 -19.60
N ARG A 320 -12.89 -4.94 -19.31
CA ARG A 320 -12.19 -3.70 -18.94
C ARG A 320 -12.28 -2.67 -20.06
N ASP A 321 -12.07 -3.07 -21.31
CA ASP A 321 -12.07 -2.18 -22.47
C ASP A 321 -13.48 -1.63 -22.74
N ARG A 322 -14.53 -2.42 -22.57
CA ARG A 322 -15.91 -1.94 -22.64
C ARG A 322 -16.24 -0.93 -21.55
N LEU A 323 -15.83 -1.20 -20.29
CA LEU A 323 -15.97 -0.23 -19.20
C LEU A 323 -15.29 1.11 -19.54
N LEU A 324 -14.10 1.03 -20.13
CA LEU A 324 -13.34 2.22 -20.51
C LEU A 324 -13.96 2.97 -21.69
N HIS A 325 -14.24 2.29 -22.80
CA HIS A 325 -14.65 2.94 -24.05
C HIS A 325 -16.12 3.35 -24.05
N ASP A 326 -17.01 2.51 -23.49
CA ASP A 326 -18.46 2.77 -23.54
C ASP A 326 -18.90 3.68 -22.37
N HIS A 327 -18.20 3.60 -21.22
CA HIS A 327 -18.61 4.28 -19.98
C HIS A 327 -17.55 5.21 -19.39
N GLY A 328 -16.34 5.28 -19.95
CA GLY A 328 -15.27 6.12 -19.43
C GLY A 328 -14.74 5.68 -18.05
N ILE A 329 -14.86 4.40 -17.70
CA ILE A 329 -14.46 3.86 -16.39
C ILE A 329 -13.26 2.92 -16.57
N LEU A 330 -12.16 3.23 -15.90
CA LEU A 330 -10.95 2.41 -15.95
C LEU A 330 -10.77 1.63 -14.65
N VAL A 331 -10.74 0.29 -14.74
CA VAL A 331 -10.42 -0.65 -13.65
C VAL A 331 -9.13 -1.41 -13.94
N SER A 332 -8.56 -2.08 -12.94
CA SER A 332 -7.32 -2.85 -13.10
C SER A 332 -7.62 -4.30 -13.50
N LEU A 333 -6.79 -4.85 -14.38
CA LEU A 333 -6.77 -6.28 -14.70
C LEU A 333 -6.15 -7.11 -13.56
N GLY A 334 -6.40 -8.41 -13.53
CA GLY A 334 -5.67 -9.36 -12.68
C GLY A 334 -4.16 -9.32 -12.93
N ARG A 335 -3.36 -9.80 -11.96
CA ARG A 335 -1.89 -9.83 -12.04
C ARG A 335 -1.35 -11.13 -11.43
N GLY A 336 -0.27 -11.66 -12.01
CA GLY A 336 0.30 -12.94 -11.55
C GLY A 336 -0.71 -14.07 -11.71
N GLU A 337 -0.97 -14.83 -10.66
CA GLU A 337 -1.90 -15.95 -10.69
C GLU A 337 -3.37 -15.56 -10.93
N THR A 338 -3.73 -14.30 -10.70
CA THR A 338 -5.11 -13.79 -10.96
C THR A 338 -5.29 -13.22 -12.37
N ALA A 339 -4.24 -13.18 -13.19
CA ALA A 339 -4.30 -12.65 -14.55
C ALA A 339 -5.28 -13.44 -15.42
N GLY A 340 -6.11 -12.76 -16.21
CA GLY A 340 -7.14 -13.34 -17.04
C GLY A 340 -8.40 -13.83 -16.30
N GLN A 341 -8.41 -13.80 -14.96
CA GLN A 341 -9.50 -14.38 -14.16
C GLN A 341 -10.35 -13.34 -13.45
N VAL A 342 -9.79 -12.15 -13.18
CA VAL A 342 -10.42 -11.14 -12.33
C VAL A 342 -10.31 -9.73 -12.89
N LEU A 343 -11.23 -8.87 -12.47
CA LEU A 343 -11.06 -7.42 -12.45
C LEU A 343 -10.95 -6.90 -11.03
N ARG A 344 -10.20 -5.80 -10.87
CA ARG A 344 -9.94 -5.17 -9.58
C ARG A 344 -10.43 -3.73 -9.59
N VAL A 345 -11.33 -3.41 -8.67
CA VAL A 345 -11.92 -2.08 -8.49
C VAL A 345 -11.27 -1.42 -7.27
N GLY A 346 -10.57 -0.32 -7.47
CA GLY A 346 -9.96 0.44 -6.39
C GLY A 346 -10.96 1.39 -5.72
N HIS A 347 -10.93 1.41 -4.41
CA HIS A 347 -11.67 2.33 -3.54
C HIS A 347 -10.67 3.12 -2.71
N MET A 348 -9.75 3.85 -3.37
CA MET A 348 -8.60 4.48 -2.73
C MET A 348 -8.60 5.99 -2.95
N GLY A 349 -8.35 6.76 -1.88
CA GLY A 349 -8.20 8.20 -1.94
C GLY A 349 -9.38 8.90 -2.61
N ALA A 350 -9.13 9.65 -3.69
CA ALA A 350 -10.15 10.38 -4.44
C ALA A 350 -11.19 9.46 -5.10
N SER A 351 -10.82 8.20 -5.40
CA SER A 351 -11.72 7.21 -6.02
C SER A 351 -12.65 6.51 -5.03
N ALA A 352 -12.44 6.66 -3.73
CA ALA A 352 -13.29 6.06 -2.68
C ALA A 352 -14.56 6.90 -2.49
N GLN A 353 -15.42 6.96 -3.51
CA GLN A 353 -16.69 7.69 -3.48
C GLN A 353 -17.87 6.74 -3.72
N PRO A 354 -18.90 6.75 -2.85
CA PRO A 354 -20.10 5.92 -3.01
C PRO A 354 -20.77 6.06 -4.38
N ASP A 355 -20.79 7.27 -4.94
CA ASP A 355 -21.40 7.53 -6.26
C ASP A 355 -20.58 6.91 -7.40
N PHE A 356 -19.26 6.84 -7.28
CA PHE A 356 -18.42 6.17 -8.28
C PHE A 356 -18.64 4.65 -8.26
N ALA A 357 -18.84 4.06 -7.08
CA ALA A 357 -19.23 2.65 -6.97
C ALA A 357 -20.58 2.38 -7.65
N ARG A 358 -21.58 3.26 -7.46
CA ARG A 358 -22.89 3.14 -8.13
C ARG A 358 -22.78 3.28 -9.65
N GLN A 359 -21.97 4.25 -10.15
CA GLN A 359 -21.71 4.42 -11.57
C GLN A 359 -21.04 3.18 -12.17
N PHE A 360 -20.05 2.62 -11.49
CA PHE A 360 -19.39 1.38 -11.92
C PHE A 360 -20.38 0.21 -12.01
N ILE A 361 -21.20 -0.02 -10.99
CA ILE A 361 -22.18 -1.12 -10.98
C ILE A 361 -23.25 -0.91 -12.08
N ALA A 362 -23.72 0.32 -12.31
CA ALA A 362 -24.67 0.61 -13.38
C ALA A 362 -24.06 0.33 -14.77
N ALA A 363 -22.83 0.76 -15.02
CA ALA A 363 -22.10 0.50 -16.25
C ALA A 363 -21.89 -1.01 -16.47
N LEU A 364 -21.45 -1.72 -15.44
CA LEU A 364 -21.23 -3.17 -15.48
C LEU A 364 -22.54 -3.92 -15.78
N SER A 365 -23.64 -3.54 -15.14
CA SER A 365 -25.00 -4.09 -15.40
C SER A 365 -25.43 -3.88 -16.85
N GLY A 366 -25.20 -2.68 -17.40
CA GLY A 366 -25.47 -2.38 -18.81
C GLY A 366 -24.71 -3.31 -19.75
N ILE A 367 -23.41 -3.44 -19.55
CA ILE A 367 -22.55 -4.30 -20.35
C ILE A 367 -22.99 -5.77 -20.30
N LEU A 368 -23.32 -6.29 -19.11
CA LEU A 368 -23.69 -7.69 -18.92
C LEU A 368 -25.09 -8.03 -19.46
N SER A 369 -25.95 -7.03 -19.66
CA SER A 369 -27.29 -7.23 -20.25
C SER A 369 -27.28 -7.34 -21.79
N GLU A 370 -26.17 -6.97 -22.42
CA GLU A 370 -26.00 -7.08 -23.87
C GLU A 370 -25.43 -8.44 -24.25
N PRO A 371 -25.87 -9.03 -25.39
CA PRO A 371 -25.24 -10.27 -25.88
C PRO A 371 -23.78 -10.00 -26.27
N PHE A 372 -22.87 -10.79 -25.72
CA PHE A 372 -21.48 -10.78 -26.18
C PHE A 372 -21.39 -11.48 -27.53
N SER A 373 -21.01 -10.75 -28.60
CA SER A 373 -20.59 -11.37 -29.83
C SER A 373 -19.26 -12.07 -29.58
N ALA A 374 -19.21 -13.39 -29.78
CA ALA A 374 -17.96 -14.11 -29.83
C ALA A 374 -17.23 -13.69 -31.12
N ASP A 375 -16.26 -12.79 -31.00
CA ASP A 375 -15.26 -12.52 -32.03
C ASP A 375 -14.03 -13.39 -31.81
#